data_2e54a495dba5480de470d3f0ba8993cd
#
_entry.id   2e54a495dba5480de470d3f0ba8993cd
#
_cell.length_a   1.000
_cell.length_b   1.000
_cell.length_c   1.000
_cell.angle_alpha   90.00
_cell.angle_beta   90.00
_cell.angle_gamma   90.00
#
_symmetry.space_group_name_H-M   'P 1'
#
loop_
_entity.id
_entity.type
_entity.pdbx_description
1 polymer ?
#
loop_
_entity_poly.entity_id
_entity_poly.type
_entity_poly.pdbx_seq_one_letter_code
_entity_poly.pdbx_strand_id
1 'polypeptide(L)'
;RYRARPTLETYDAAALRITTTQEVPLLYYTGHCVQEKQVGPIGEFEFEKGRIVLDGDGFTAMFGDGTVKRYAEEGQNPTMHKLMDALSCTRDHGKPVCTVDGVASHTAVVLAAQQLRLIPCNARYDLIEGDGTYVVPALMERCLKAYEAWSLDDAR
;
A
#
# COMPACT_ATOMS: atom_id res chain seq x y z
N ARG A 1 3.08 -12.13 6.21
CA ARG A 1 3.00 -12.41 4.77
C ARG A 1 2.18 -13.68 4.53
N TYR A 2 1.37 -13.66 3.48
CA TYR A 2 0.50 -14.78 3.10
C TYR A 2 0.75 -15.17 1.64
N ARG A 3 0.70 -16.45 1.35
CA ARG A 3 0.86 -17.01 0.01
C ARG A 3 -0.34 -17.87 -0.35
N ALA A 4 -1.09 -17.42 -1.35
CA ALA A 4 -2.20 -18.16 -1.94
C ALA A 4 -1.70 -19.10 -3.05
N ARG A 5 -0.86 -18.61 -3.96
CA ARG A 5 -0.30 -19.40 -5.07
C ARG A 5 0.84 -20.30 -4.61
N PRO A 6 0.73 -21.62 -4.73
CA PRO A 6 1.78 -22.54 -4.27
C PRO A 6 3.12 -22.35 -4.98
N THR A 7 3.09 -21.94 -6.25
CA THR A 7 4.28 -21.77 -7.11
C THR A 7 5.00 -20.44 -6.89
N LEU A 8 4.45 -19.52 -6.12
CA LEU A 8 5.07 -18.23 -5.84
C LEU A 8 6.13 -18.38 -4.76
N GLU A 9 7.35 -17.91 -5.01
CA GLU A 9 8.44 -17.93 -4.03
C GLU A 9 8.27 -16.89 -2.92
N THR A 10 7.58 -15.77 -3.22
CA THR A 10 7.36 -14.66 -2.30
C THR A 10 5.97 -14.75 -1.64
N TYR A 11 5.21 -13.66 -1.65
CA TYR A 11 3.88 -13.59 -1.05
C TYR A 11 2.88 -12.86 -1.97
N ASP A 12 1.62 -13.23 -1.86
CA ASP A 12 0.50 -12.61 -2.60
C ASP A 12 -0.19 -11.52 -1.78
N ALA A 13 -0.11 -11.62 -0.45
CA ALA A 13 -0.72 -10.66 0.45
C ALA A 13 0.15 -10.43 1.69
N ALA A 14 0.05 -9.24 2.25
CA ALA A 14 0.73 -8.88 3.49
C ALA A 14 -0.11 -7.91 4.32
N ALA A 15 -0.04 -8.09 5.64
CA ALA A 15 -0.44 -7.11 6.63
C ALA A 15 0.81 -6.82 7.48
N LEU A 16 1.25 -5.59 7.48
CA LEU A 16 2.51 -5.16 8.09
C LEU A 16 2.26 -4.06 9.11
N ARG A 17 2.92 -4.18 10.26
CA ARG A 17 3.11 -3.07 11.17
C ARG A 17 4.56 -2.60 11.06
N ILE A 18 4.74 -1.35 10.73
CA ILE A 18 6.03 -0.70 10.54
C ILE A 18 6.12 0.39 11.59
N THR A 19 7.24 0.48 12.28
CA THR A 19 7.55 1.61 13.16
C THR A 19 8.72 2.37 12.56
N THR A 20 8.54 3.65 12.31
CA THR A 20 9.60 4.49 11.78
C THR A 20 10.63 4.81 12.86
N THR A 21 11.77 5.35 12.47
CA THR A 21 12.80 5.84 13.41
C THR A 21 12.32 7.00 14.31
N GLN A 22 11.22 7.63 13.92
CA GLN A 22 10.55 8.68 14.69
C GLN A 22 9.37 8.14 15.51
N GLU A 23 9.30 6.82 15.68
CA GLU A 23 8.25 6.12 16.43
C GLU A 23 6.83 6.26 15.86
N VAL A 24 6.69 6.71 14.62
CA VAL A 24 5.40 6.77 13.95
C VAL A 24 4.98 5.36 13.53
N PRO A 25 3.83 4.84 14.00
CA PRO A 25 3.32 3.54 13.58
C PRO A 25 2.63 3.67 12.22
N LEU A 26 2.92 2.71 11.33
CA LEU A 26 2.24 2.55 10.05
C LEU A 26 1.63 1.15 10.00
N LEU A 27 0.38 1.06 9.57
CA LEU A 27 -0.27 -0.19 9.23
C LEU A 27 -0.44 -0.24 7.70
N TYR A 28 -0.02 -1.33 7.11
CA TYR A 28 -0.05 -1.49 5.66
C TYR A 28 -0.64 -2.85 5.29
N TYR A 29 -1.66 -2.83 4.45
CA TYR A 29 -2.34 -4.01 3.93
C TYR A 29 -2.26 -4.03 2.42
N THR A 30 -1.92 -5.18 1.86
CA THR A 30 -1.87 -5.37 0.41
C THR A 30 -2.20 -6.81 0.05
N GLY A 31 -2.79 -7.03 -1.12
CA GLY A 31 -3.08 -8.36 -1.63
C GLY A 31 -3.44 -8.36 -3.10
N HIS A 32 -3.02 -9.42 -3.79
CA HIS A 32 -3.33 -9.69 -5.19
C HIS A 32 -4.29 -10.89 -5.36
N CYS A 33 -4.65 -11.55 -4.25
CA CYS A 33 -5.49 -12.74 -4.23
C CYS A 33 -6.89 -12.44 -3.69
N VAL A 34 -7.46 -11.31 -4.11
CA VAL A 34 -8.82 -10.87 -3.79
C VAL A 34 -9.77 -11.17 -4.95
N GLN A 35 -11.05 -11.32 -4.64
CA GLN A 35 -12.08 -11.58 -5.64
C GLN A 35 -12.52 -10.32 -6.37
N GLU A 36 -12.47 -9.21 -5.66
CA GLU A 36 -12.92 -7.92 -6.16
C GLU A 36 -11.91 -7.35 -7.15
N LYS A 37 -12.40 -6.50 -8.06
CA LYS A 37 -11.52 -5.65 -8.86
C LYS A 37 -10.75 -4.73 -7.91
N GLN A 38 -9.65 -4.17 -8.40
CA GLN A 38 -8.79 -3.30 -7.63
C GLN A 38 -9.59 -2.31 -6.76
N VAL A 39 -9.34 -2.36 -5.46
CA VAL A 39 -9.80 -1.39 -4.47
C VAL A 39 -8.57 -0.69 -3.93
N GLY A 40 -8.61 0.62 -3.90
CA GLY A 40 -7.47 1.42 -3.45
C GLY A 40 -6.54 1.89 -4.58
N PRO A 41 -5.47 2.61 -4.21
CA PRO A 41 -5.04 2.81 -2.83
C PRO A 41 -6.02 3.63 -2.00
N ILE A 42 -6.23 3.22 -0.76
CA ILE A 42 -6.91 4.00 0.28
C ILE A 42 -5.94 4.19 1.44
N GLY A 43 -6.04 5.29 2.15
CA GLY A 43 -5.13 5.56 3.27
C GLY A 43 -5.58 6.72 4.14
N GLU A 44 -5.15 6.70 5.38
CA GLU A 44 -5.36 7.77 6.32
C GLU A 44 -4.05 8.11 7.02
N PHE A 45 -3.77 9.40 7.15
CA PHE A 45 -2.58 9.94 7.77
C PHE A 45 -3.02 10.92 8.86
N GLU A 46 -2.73 10.60 10.11
CA GLU A 46 -3.04 11.45 11.25
C GLU A 46 -1.87 12.37 11.59
N PHE A 47 -2.17 13.62 11.87
CA PHE A 47 -1.24 14.67 12.29
C PHE A 47 -1.82 15.44 13.48
N GLU A 48 -0.98 16.16 14.21
CA GLU A 48 -1.41 16.99 15.34
C GLU A 48 -2.50 18.02 14.98
N LYS A 49 -2.51 18.51 13.74
CA LYS A 49 -3.39 19.58 13.28
C LYS A 49 -4.51 19.13 12.33
N GLY A 50 -4.67 17.83 12.15
CA GLY A 50 -5.69 17.29 11.25
C GLY A 50 -5.32 15.95 10.67
N ARG A 51 -6.05 15.53 9.66
CA ARG A 51 -5.81 14.27 8.96
C ARG A 51 -5.88 14.44 7.46
N ILE A 52 -5.22 13.54 6.74
CA ILE A 52 -5.30 13.42 5.28
C ILE A 52 -5.86 12.05 4.95
N VAL A 53 -6.88 12.02 4.11
CA VAL A 53 -7.48 10.79 3.61
C VAL A 53 -7.19 10.68 2.12
N LEU A 54 -6.72 9.49 1.70
CA LEU A 54 -6.61 9.09 0.30
C LEU A 54 -7.77 8.13 0.01
N ASP A 55 -8.65 8.49 -0.91
CA ASP A 55 -9.89 7.77 -1.23
C ASP A 55 -9.96 7.20 -2.66
N GLY A 56 -8.84 7.16 -3.35
CA GLY A 56 -8.73 6.70 -4.74
C GLY A 56 -8.86 7.82 -5.77
N ASP A 57 -9.57 8.91 -5.45
CA ASP A 57 -9.75 10.08 -6.33
C ASP A 57 -8.78 11.22 -6.00
N GLY A 58 -7.91 11.04 -5.03
CA GLY A 58 -6.96 12.05 -4.57
C GLY A 58 -6.90 12.16 -3.05
N PHE A 59 -6.34 13.26 -2.58
CA PHE A 59 -6.13 13.49 -1.17
C PHE A 59 -7.09 14.58 -0.65
N THR A 60 -7.73 14.30 0.49
CA THR A 60 -8.55 15.26 1.23
C THR A 60 -7.89 15.55 2.57
N ALA A 61 -7.44 16.78 2.77
CA ALA A 61 -6.91 17.26 4.04
C ALA A 61 -8.03 17.91 4.86
N MET A 62 -8.21 17.46 6.09
CA MET A 62 -9.17 17.98 7.06
C MET A 62 -8.41 18.52 8.26
N PHE A 63 -8.51 19.82 8.51
CA PHE A 63 -7.79 20.50 9.57
C PHE A 63 -8.65 20.60 10.83
N GLY A 64 -8.00 20.71 12.00
CA GLY A 64 -8.67 20.83 13.29
C GLY A 64 -9.52 22.09 13.46
N ASP A 65 -9.30 23.12 12.65
CA ASP A 65 -10.12 24.34 12.60
C ASP A 65 -11.39 24.22 11.73
N GLY A 66 -11.64 23.02 11.18
CA GLY A 66 -12.77 22.74 10.29
C GLY A 66 -12.47 23.03 8.79
N THR A 67 -11.31 23.54 8.47
CA THR A 67 -10.92 23.75 7.06
C THR A 67 -10.76 22.41 6.35
N VAL A 68 -11.31 22.31 5.13
CA VAL A 68 -11.14 21.14 4.25
C VAL A 68 -10.51 21.55 2.95
N LYS A 69 -9.46 20.84 2.52
CA LYS A 69 -8.80 21.05 1.22
C LYS A 69 -8.73 19.73 0.47
N ARG A 70 -9.15 19.74 -0.79
CA ARG A 70 -9.05 18.60 -1.68
C ARG A 70 -7.94 18.80 -2.70
N TYR A 71 -7.13 17.78 -2.89
CA TYR A 71 -6.06 17.70 -3.88
C TYR A 71 -6.42 16.52 -4.80
N ALA A 72 -7.02 16.85 -5.95
CA ALA A 72 -7.31 15.86 -6.96
C ALA A 72 -6.01 15.40 -7.63
N GLU A 73 -5.94 14.14 -8.03
CA GLU A 73 -4.93 13.70 -8.99
C GLU A 73 -5.20 14.42 -10.31
N GLU A 74 -4.32 15.30 -10.72
CA GLU A 74 -4.38 15.85 -12.08
C GLU A 74 -4.12 14.68 -13.04
N GLY A 75 -5.06 14.43 -13.95
CA GLY A 75 -5.14 13.26 -14.84
C GLY A 75 -3.98 13.04 -15.80
N GLN A 76 -2.76 13.22 -15.33
CA GLN A 76 -1.54 12.93 -16.06
C GLN A 76 -1.15 11.47 -15.84
N ASN A 77 -0.84 10.78 -16.92
CA ASN A 77 -0.29 9.43 -16.86
C ASN A 77 1.00 9.43 -16.00
N PRO A 78 1.01 8.75 -14.82
CA PRO A 78 2.16 8.81 -13.91
C PRO A 78 3.46 8.31 -14.52
N THR A 79 3.38 7.38 -15.48
CA THR A 79 4.55 6.85 -16.20
C THR A 79 5.14 7.89 -17.13
N MET A 80 4.29 8.65 -17.83
CA MET A 80 4.74 9.74 -18.69
C MET A 80 5.38 10.86 -17.87
N HIS A 81 4.81 11.18 -16.71
CA HIS A 81 5.37 12.19 -15.81
C HIS A 81 6.79 11.82 -15.34
N LYS A 82 7.02 10.56 -14.95
CA LYS A 82 8.36 10.07 -14.57
C LYS A 82 9.36 10.15 -15.72
N LEU A 83 8.92 9.83 -16.94
CA LEU A 83 9.78 9.93 -18.12
C LEU A 83 10.16 11.40 -18.39
N MET A 84 9.20 12.30 -18.34
CA MET A 84 9.44 13.73 -18.57
C MET A 84 10.34 14.33 -17.49
N ASP A 85 10.19 13.94 -16.22
CA ASP A 85 11.07 14.33 -15.11
C ASP A 85 12.51 13.88 -15.39
N ALA A 86 12.71 12.62 -15.77
CA ALA A 86 14.03 12.07 -16.09
C ALA A 86 14.70 12.81 -17.28
N LEU A 87 13.93 13.10 -18.33
CA LEU A 87 14.42 13.85 -19.49
C LEU A 87 14.80 15.30 -19.11
N SER A 88 13.97 15.97 -18.32
CA SER A 88 14.24 17.32 -17.83
C SER A 88 15.50 17.36 -16.96
N CYS A 89 15.63 16.40 -16.03
CA CYS A 89 16.82 16.28 -15.19
C CYS A 89 18.10 16.10 -16.01
N THR A 90 18.04 15.27 -17.07
CA THR A 90 19.18 15.05 -17.95
C THR A 90 19.54 16.30 -18.74
N ARG A 91 18.56 17.00 -19.29
CA ARG A 91 18.76 18.20 -20.09
C ARG A 91 19.26 19.39 -19.25
N ASP A 92 18.66 19.58 -18.08
CA ASP A 92 18.84 20.79 -17.27
C ASP A 92 19.85 20.56 -16.13
N HIS A 93 20.52 19.39 -16.10
CA HIS A 93 21.45 18.97 -15.05
C HIS A 93 20.85 19.05 -13.63
N GLY A 94 19.53 18.85 -13.55
CA GLY A 94 18.76 18.85 -12.30
C GLY A 94 18.87 17.57 -11.52
N LYS A 95 18.15 17.52 -10.41
CA LYS A 95 17.97 16.27 -9.62
C LYS A 95 16.56 15.74 -9.86
N PRO A 96 16.39 14.41 -10.05
CA PRO A 96 15.07 13.82 -10.17
C PRO A 96 14.29 13.99 -8.87
N VAL A 97 12.96 14.11 -8.98
CA VAL A 97 12.05 14.20 -7.83
C VAL A 97 12.19 12.94 -6.95
N CYS A 98 12.35 11.78 -7.57
CA CYS A 98 12.56 10.51 -6.88
C CYS A 98 14.01 10.03 -7.06
N THR A 99 14.79 10.09 -6.01
CA THR A 99 16.19 9.61 -5.98
C THR A 99 16.29 8.23 -5.32
N VAL A 100 17.43 7.56 -5.50
CA VAL A 100 17.74 6.29 -4.81
C VAL A 100 17.66 6.47 -3.29
N ASP A 101 18.23 7.56 -2.78
CA ASP A 101 18.18 7.87 -1.35
C ASP A 101 16.74 8.14 -0.87
N GLY A 102 15.94 8.80 -1.70
CA GLY A 102 14.52 9.08 -1.41
C GLY A 102 13.66 7.82 -1.26
N VAL A 103 14.03 6.72 -1.93
CA VAL A 103 13.28 5.44 -1.84
C VAL A 103 13.95 4.42 -0.93
N ALA A 104 15.06 4.73 -0.29
CA ALA A 104 15.82 3.80 0.53
C ALA A 104 14.98 3.21 1.68
N SER A 105 14.17 4.04 2.36
CA SER A 105 13.29 3.58 3.43
C SER A 105 12.20 2.64 2.93
N HIS A 106 11.60 2.92 1.78
CA HIS A 106 10.64 2.00 1.14
C HIS A 106 11.30 0.65 0.80
N THR A 107 12.48 0.68 0.20
CA THR A 107 13.23 -0.54 -0.13
C THR A 107 13.57 -1.33 1.14
N ALA A 108 13.97 -0.67 2.22
CA ALA A 108 14.24 -1.31 3.50
C ALA A 108 13.00 -2.04 4.05
N VAL A 109 11.81 -1.44 3.96
CA VAL A 109 10.55 -2.08 4.37
C VAL A 109 10.25 -3.31 3.52
N VAL A 110 10.42 -3.23 2.21
CA VAL A 110 10.21 -4.37 1.30
C VAL A 110 11.16 -5.52 1.62
N LEU A 111 12.44 -5.22 1.84
CA LEU A 111 13.45 -6.22 2.22
C LEU A 111 13.15 -6.83 3.60
N ALA A 112 12.79 -6.02 4.58
CA ALA A 112 12.39 -6.52 5.91
C ALA A 112 11.15 -7.41 5.83
N ALA A 113 10.17 -7.03 5.01
CA ALA A 113 8.99 -7.86 4.77
C ALA A 113 9.33 -9.24 4.19
N GLN A 114 10.38 -9.34 3.36
CA GLN A 114 10.83 -10.64 2.83
C GLN A 114 11.41 -11.57 3.89
N GLN A 115 11.84 -11.06 5.03
CA GLN A 115 12.37 -11.85 6.15
C GLN A 115 11.28 -12.37 7.10
N LEU A 116 10.07 -11.84 7.01
CA LEU A 116 8.97 -12.29 7.86
C LEU A 116 8.52 -13.71 7.50
N ARG A 117 7.92 -14.41 8.48
CA ARG A 117 7.36 -15.74 8.26
C ARG A 117 6.30 -15.72 7.15
N LEU A 118 6.44 -16.61 6.20
CA LEU A 118 5.44 -16.86 5.16
C LEU A 118 4.38 -17.84 5.67
N ILE A 119 3.11 -17.48 5.51
CA ILE A 119 1.97 -18.31 5.90
C ILE A 119 1.24 -18.77 4.63
N PRO A 120 1.20 -20.08 4.33
CA PRO A 120 0.41 -20.59 3.22
C PRO A 120 -1.08 -20.36 3.48
N CYS A 121 -1.79 -19.76 2.54
CA CYS A 121 -3.23 -19.48 2.70
C CYS A 121 -4.07 -20.76 2.77
N ASN A 122 -3.71 -21.80 2.01
CA ASN A 122 -4.41 -23.09 2.03
C ASN A 122 -4.38 -23.80 3.39
N ALA A 123 -3.52 -23.37 4.31
CA ALA A 123 -3.53 -23.87 5.69
C ALA A 123 -4.63 -23.23 6.57
N ARG A 124 -5.27 -22.16 6.11
CA ARG A 124 -6.23 -21.36 6.88
C ARG A 124 -7.53 -21.05 6.16
N TYR A 125 -7.52 -21.04 4.83
CA TYR A 125 -8.64 -20.59 4.01
C TYR A 125 -8.91 -21.59 2.90
N ASP A 126 -10.17 -21.77 2.58
CA ASP A 126 -10.57 -22.44 1.35
C ASP A 126 -10.27 -21.53 0.17
N LEU A 127 -9.30 -21.93 -0.64
CA LEU A 127 -8.91 -21.16 -1.82
C LEU A 127 -9.85 -21.47 -2.98
N ILE A 128 -10.23 -20.45 -3.71
CA ILE A 128 -10.89 -20.60 -5.00
C ILE A 128 -9.81 -20.54 -6.08
N GLU A 129 -9.69 -21.64 -6.83
CA GLU A 129 -8.78 -21.71 -7.98
C GLU A 129 -9.59 -21.66 -9.27
N GLY A 130 -9.18 -20.79 -10.21
CA GLY A 130 -9.79 -20.69 -11.53
C GLY A 130 -8.84 -19.99 -12.50
N ASP A 131 -8.66 -20.58 -13.70
CA ASP A 131 -7.83 -20.01 -14.79
C ASP A 131 -6.42 -19.55 -14.35
N GLY A 132 -5.79 -20.32 -13.43
CA GLY A 132 -4.47 -19.98 -12.89
C GLY A 132 -4.46 -18.84 -11.87
N THR A 133 -5.64 -18.37 -11.45
CA THR A 133 -5.79 -17.42 -10.35
C THR A 133 -6.14 -18.14 -9.06
N TYR A 134 -5.65 -17.59 -7.95
CA TYR A 134 -5.95 -18.05 -6.60
C TYR A 134 -6.58 -16.91 -5.83
N VAL A 135 -7.78 -17.14 -5.30
CA VAL A 135 -8.53 -16.16 -4.53
C VAL A 135 -8.71 -16.64 -3.10
N VAL A 136 -8.45 -15.76 -2.15
CA VAL A 136 -8.77 -15.96 -0.73
C VAL A 136 -10.13 -15.29 -0.46
N PRO A 137 -11.18 -16.06 -0.18
CA PRO A 137 -12.51 -15.50 0.10
C PRO A 137 -12.48 -14.52 1.26
N ALA A 138 -13.23 -13.43 1.13
CA ALA A 138 -13.37 -12.38 2.14
C ALA A 138 -12.04 -11.69 2.56
N LEU A 139 -10.95 -11.83 1.79
CA LEU A 139 -9.70 -11.18 2.13
C LEU A 139 -9.83 -9.65 2.12
N MET A 140 -10.53 -9.09 1.14
CA MET A 140 -10.77 -7.65 1.07
C MET A 140 -11.56 -7.15 2.27
N GLU A 141 -12.65 -7.82 2.65
CA GLU A 141 -13.44 -7.46 3.82
C GLU A 141 -12.61 -7.49 5.11
N ARG A 142 -11.76 -8.50 5.28
CA ARG A 142 -10.85 -8.58 6.42
C ARG A 142 -9.83 -7.44 6.44
N CYS A 143 -9.24 -7.11 5.29
CA CYS A 143 -8.31 -6.00 5.19
C CYS A 143 -8.98 -4.66 5.52
N LEU A 144 -10.22 -4.45 5.04
CA LEU A 144 -10.97 -3.23 5.36
C LEU A 144 -11.33 -3.13 6.84
N LYS A 145 -11.79 -4.22 7.46
CA LYS A 145 -12.03 -4.26 8.92
C LYS A 145 -10.77 -3.97 9.72
N ALA A 146 -9.65 -4.57 9.32
CA ALA A 146 -8.37 -4.33 9.96
C ALA A 146 -7.89 -2.87 9.80
N TYR A 147 -8.12 -2.29 8.64
CA TYR A 147 -7.85 -0.88 8.36
C TYR A 147 -8.70 0.03 9.26
N GLU A 148 -10.02 -0.18 9.32
CA GLU A 148 -10.94 0.60 10.16
C GLU A 148 -10.63 0.47 11.66
N ALA A 149 -10.24 -0.73 12.09
CA ALA A 149 -9.90 -1.02 13.48
C ALA A 149 -8.47 -0.63 13.88
N TRP A 150 -7.65 -0.16 12.95
CA TRP A 150 -6.21 0.07 13.16
C TRP A 150 -5.50 -1.14 13.77
N SER A 151 -5.82 -2.35 13.32
CA SER A 151 -5.39 -3.59 13.93
C SER A 151 -4.88 -4.60 12.90
N LEU A 152 -3.78 -5.28 13.20
CA LEU A 152 -3.35 -6.43 12.40
C LEU A 152 -4.13 -7.71 12.73
N ASP A 153 -4.80 -7.79 13.86
CA ASP A 153 -5.44 -9.02 14.33
C ASP A 153 -6.67 -9.38 13.50
N ASP A 154 -7.38 -8.39 12.99
CA ASP A 154 -8.53 -8.57 12.11
C ASP A 154 -8.14 -8.96 10.67
N ALA A 155 -6.89 -8.78 10.29
CA ALA A 155 -6.33 -9.21 9.01
C ALA A 155 -5.83 -10.67 9.00
N ARG A 156 -5.91 -11.38 10.15
CA ARG A 156 -5.42 -12.77 10.32
C ARG A 156 -6.40 -13.83 9.91
#